data_1cf1b9553b9fcc1c6086250ec6da845d
#
_entry.id   1cf1b9553b9fcc1c6086250ec6da845d
#
_cell.length_a   1.000
_cell.length_b   1.000
_cell.length_c   1.000
_cell.angle_alpha   90.00
_cell.angle_beta   90.00
_cell.angle_gamma   90.00
#
_symmetry.space_group_name_H-M   'P 1'
#
loop_
_entity.id
_entity.type
_entity.pdbx_description
1 polymer ?
#
loop_
_entity_poly.entity_id
_entity_poly.type
_entity_poly.pdbx_seq_one_letter_code
_entity_poly.pdbx_strand_id
1 'polypeptide(L)'
;MSELRLSSEKRLRIFTGRAFPELAESVATELGITITPTSAYDFANGEIFVRFEESVRGSDAFVIQSHAAPVNKQIMEQLIMIDALKRASAKRITVVTPFYGYARQDKKHRGREPISARLMADLFKTAGADRLMVVDLHTSQIQGFFDGPVDHLFALPLLAKYVANLHHRHLHNNLRRRHRQCLFHKQQLYFLLPRHLHRQQ
;
A
#
# COMPACT_ATOMS: atom_id res chain seq x y z
N MET A 1 -34.12 -34.44 -1.23
CA MET A 1 -34.08 -33.10 -1.85
C MET A 1 -33.01 -32.29 -1.10
N SER A 2 -31.83 -32.11 -1.67
CA SER A 2 -30.76 -31.31 -1.03
C SER A 2 -31.05 -29.83 -1.30
N GLU A 3 -31.29 -29.05 -0.25
CA GLU A 3 -31.39 -27.62 -0.31
C GLU A 3 -30.07 -27.03 -0.84
N LEU A 4 -30.06 -26.45 -2.01
CA LEU A 4 -28.99 -25.60 -2.52
C LEU A 4 -28.97 -24.36 -1.63
N ARG A 5 -28.16 -24.36 -0.58
CA ARG A 5 -27.82 -23.14 0.15
C ARG A 5 -26.95 -22.27 -0.75
N LEU A 6 -27.55 -21.31 -1.42
CA LEU A 6 -26.85 -20.19 -2.04
C LEU A 6 -26.26 -19.34 -0.94
N SER A 7 -25.04 -19.65 -0.47
CA SER A 7 -24.32 -18.76 0.41
C SER A 7 -23.90 -17.53 -0.41
N SER A 8 -24.55 -16.41 -0.17
CA SER A 8 -24.16 -15.09 -0.73
C SER A 8 -22.95 -14.48 -0.01
N GLU A 9 -22.12 -15.30 0.63
CA GLU A 9 -20.91 -14.83 1.26
C GLU A 9 -19.99 -14.21 0.20
N LYS A 10 -19.84 -12.90 0.29
CA LYS A 10 -18.86 -12.14 -0.49
C LYS A 10 -17.47 -12.66 -0.11
N ARG A 11 -16.90 -13.52 -0.94
CA ARG A 11 -15.52 -13.99 -0.72
C ARG A 11 -14.57 -12.92 -1.20
N LEU A 12 -14.09 -12.09 -0.27
CA LEU A 12 -12.98 -11.18 -0.52
C LEU A 12 -11.71 -12.01 -0.72
N ARG A 13 -10.97 -11.75 -1.80
CA ARG A 13 -9.67 -12.38 -2.09
C ARG A 13 -8.64 -11.32 -2.44
N ILE A 14 -7.45 -11.48 -1.86
CA ILE A 14 -6.30 -10.62 -2.15
C ILE A 14 -5.32 -11.42 -3.02
N PHE A 15 -4.86 -10.73 -4.07
CA PHE A 15 -3.80 -11.17 -4.98
C PHE A 15 -2.68 -10.15 -4.94
N THR A 16 -1.44 -10.61 -5.01
CA THR A 16 -0.28 -9.73 -5.06
C THR A 16 0.53 -9.99 -6.32
N GLY A 17 0.97 -8.91 -6.96
CA GLY A 17 2.05 -8.99 -7.91
C GLY A 17 3.41 -9.03 -7.22
N ARG A 18 4.49 -9.16 -8.00
CA ARG A 18 5.85 -9.37 -7.52
C ARG A 18 6.61 -8.10 -7.14
N ALA A 19 6.03 -6.90 -7.34
CA ALA A 19 6.74 -5.65 -7.06
C ALA A 19 6.95 -5.39 -5.56
N PHE A 20 5.95 -5.67 -4.73
CA PHE A 20 6.02 -5.43 -3.29
C PHE A 20 5.00 -6.33 -2.56
N PRO A 21 5.26 -7.64 -2.48
CA PRO A 21 4.35 -8.61 -1.86
C PRO A 21 4.14 -8.36 -0.37
N GLU A 22 5.11 -7.82 0.34
CA GLU A 22 5.05 -7.56 1.78
C GLU A 22 3.92 -6.58 2.15
N LEU A 23 3.58 -5.64 1.27
CA LEU A 23 2.44 -4.75 1.48
C LEU A 23 1.13 -5.54 1.45
N ALA A 24 0.97 -6.43 0.49
CA ALA A 24 -0.23 -7.26 0.37
C ALA A 24 -0.37 -8.22 1.56
N GLU A 25 0.74 -8.79 2.05
CA GLU A 25 0.79 -9.62 3.25
C GLU A 25 0.36 -8.85 4.49
N SER A 26 0.86 -7.61 4.65
CA SER A 26 0.45 -6.73 5.73
C SER A 26 -1.04 -6.42 5.69
N VAL A 27 -1.58 -6.09 4.51
CA VAL A 27 -3.02 -5.83 4.32
C VAL A 27 -3.85 -7.08 4.62
N ALA A 28 -3.43 -8.26 4.15
CA ALA A 28 -4.13 -9.51 4.41
C ALA A 28 -4.16 -9.84 5.90
N THR A 29 -3.05 -9.63 6.61
CA THR A 29 -2.92 -9.81 8.05
C THR A 29 -3.89 -8.91 8.82
N GLU A 30 -3.94 -7.62 8.48
CA GLU A 30 -4.86 -6.65 9.12
C GLU A 30 -6.35 -7.00 8.88
N LEU A 31 -6.66 -7.62 7.74
CA LEU A 31 -8.01 -8.06 7.40
C LEU A 31 -8.34 -9.46 7.94
N GLY A 32 -7.39 -10.17 8.55
CA GLY A 32 -7.57 -11.53 9.06
C GLY A 32 -7.81 -12.57 7.95
N ILE A 33 -7.27 -12.36 6.75
CA ILE A 33 -7.37 -13.27 5.60
C ILE A 33 -5.99 -13.62 5.07
N THR A 34 -5.94 -14.61 4.17
CA THR A 34 -4.70 -15.03 3.50
C THR A 34 -4.66 -14.52 2.06
N ILE A 35 -3.46 -14.30 1.55
CA ILE A 35 -3.24 -14.04 0.11
C ILE A 35 -3.59 -15.30 -0.67
N THR A 36 -4.29 -15.14 -1.79
CA THR A 36 -4.59 -16.25 -2.69
C THR A 36 -3.31 -16.68 -3.43
N PRO A 37 -2.92 -17.95 -3.35
CA PRO A 37 -1.70 -18.44 -4.00
C PRO A 37 -1.71 -18.18 -5.51
N THR A 38 -0.61 -17.61 -6.00
CA THR A 38 -0.45 -17.19 -7.39
C THR A 38 0.94 -17.61 -7.87
N SER A 39 1.01 -18.33 -8.99
CA SER A 39 2.26 -18.59 -9.71
C SER A 39 2.49 -17.49 -10.74
N ALA A 40 3.61 -16.80 -10.64
CA ALA A 40 4.02 -15.79 -11.62
C ALA A 40 5.52 -15.88 -11.89
N TYR A 41 5.90 -15.91 -13.17
CA TYR A 41 7.30 -15.95 -13.60
C TYR A 41 7.47 -15.33 -14.97
N ASP A 42 8.73 -15.08 -15.33
CA ASP A 42 9.09 -14.55 -16.65
C ASP A 42 9.59 -15.68 -17.54
N PHE A 43 9.15 -15.71 -18.80
CA PHE A 43 9.78 -16.50 -19.84
C PHE A 43 11.14 -15.91 -20.23
N ALA A 44 11.97 -16.69 -20.90
CA ALA A 44 13.32 -16.27 -21.31
C ALA A 44 13.33 -15.03 -22.22
N ASN A 45 12.25 -14.78 -22.95
CA ASN A 45 12.07 -13.61 -23.81
C ASN A 45 11.51 -12.39 -23.06
N GLY A 46 11.24 -12.49 -21.73
CA GLY A 46 10.71 -11.42 -20.90
C GLY A 46 9.19 -11.33 -20.83
N GLU A 47 8.46 -12.23 -21.48
CA GLU A 47 7.01 -12.35 -21.29
C GLU A 47 6.67 -12.84 -19.89
N ILE A 48 5.51 -12.46 -19.37
CA ILE A 48 5.08 -12.78 -18.01
C ILE A 48 3.98 -13.81 -18.05
N PHE A 49 4.15 -14.88 -17.27
CA PHE A 49 3.12 -15.88 -17.00
C PHE A 49 2.49 -15.62 -15.63
N VAL A 50 1.15 -15.76 -15.54
CA VAL A 50 0.39 -15.71 -14.27
C VAL A 50 -0.63 -16.85 -14.25
N ARG A 51 -0.76 -17.50 -13.09
CA ARG A 51 -1.78 -18.50 -12.80
C ARG A 51 -2.21 -18.42 -11.34
N PHE A 52 -3.52 -18.46 -11.09
CA PHE A 52 -4.08 -18.62 -9.75
C PHE A 52 -4.25 -20.10 -9.41
N GLU A 53 -3.80 -20.52 -8.23
CA GLU A 53 -3.81 -21.94 -7.83
C GLU A 53 -5.16 -22.36 -7.26
N GLU A 54 -6.03 -21.41 -6.94
CA GLU A 54 -7.36 -21.66 -6.42
C GLU A 54 -8.47 -21.08 -7.30
N SER A 55 -9.69 -21.62 -7.16
CA SER A 55 -10.86 -21.05 -7.84
C SER A 55 -11.18 -19.67 -7.33
N VAL A 56 -11.26 -18.70 -8.24
CA VAL A 56 -11.59 -17.30 -7.96
C VAL A 56 -13.02 -16.93 -8.39
N ARG A 57 -13.77 -17.91 -8.87
CA ARG A 57 -15.14 -17.70 -9.37
C ARG A 57 -16.04 -17.05 -8.33
N GLY A 58 -16.71 -15.97 -8.73
CA GLY A 58 -17.67 -15.24 -7.89
C GLY A 58 -17.05 -14.43 -6.75
N SER A 59 -15.71 -14.34 -6.65
CA SER A 59 -15.03 -13.57 -5.61
C SER A 59 -14.98 -12.07 -5.92
N ASP A 60 -14.92 -11.25 -4.87
CA ASP A 60 -14.46 -9.86 -4.93
C ASP A 60 -12.93 -9.88 -4.84
N ALA A 61 -12.25 -9.66 -5.97
CA ALA A 61 -10.81 -9.80 -6.13
C ALA A 61 -10.12 -8.43 -6.00
N PHE A 62 -9.11 -8.34 -5.15
CA PHE A 62 -8.25 -7.17 -4.97
C PHE A 62 -6.84 -7.51 -5.46
N VAL A 63 -6.38 -6.84 -6.52
CA VAL A 63 -5.06 -7.07 -7.13
C VAL A 63 -4.12 -5.96 -6.69
N ILE A 64 -3.23 -6.24 -5.75
CA ILE A 64 -2.28 -5.26 -5.19
C ILE A 64 -0.97 -5.35 -5.97
N GLN A 65 -0.59 -4.27 -6.64
CA GLN A 65 0.68 -4.15 -7.36
C GLN A 65 1.12 -2.70 -7.42
N SER A 66 2.33 -2.42 -6.94
CA SER A 66 2.97 -1.11 -7.10
C SER A 66 3.66 -1.02 -8.46
N HIS A 67 3.56 0.11 -9.14
CA HIS A 67 4.27 0.35 -10.40
C HIS A 67 5.67 0.97 -10.18
N ALA A 68 6.36 0.55 -9.11
CA ALA A 68 7.77 0.89 -8.91
C ALA A 68 8.64 0.29 -10.03
N ALA A 69 9.90 0.70 -10.11
CA ALA A 69 10.81 0.16 -11.11
C ALA A 69 10.98 -1.37 -10.98
N PRO A 70 10.99 -2.10 -12.09
CA PRO A 70 10.84 -1.72 -13.50
C PRO A 70 9.35 -1.51 -13.89
N VAL A 71 8.95 -0.25 -14.09
CA VAL A 71 7.55 0.21 -14.20
C VAL A 71 6.73 -0.59 -15.20
N ASN A 72 7.22 -0.75 -16.43
CA ASN A 72 6.47 -1.40 -17.51
C ASN A 72 6.20 -2.88 -17.22
N LYS A 73 7.16 -3.56 -16.57
CA LYS A 73 7.00 -4.95 -16.16
C LYS A 73 5.88 -5.08 -15.12
N GLN A 74 5.87 -4.21 -14.12
CA GLN A 74 4.87 -4.25 -13.05
C GLN A 74 3.46 -3.94 -13.57
N ILE A 75 3.34 -3.00 -14.50
CA ILE A 75 2.06 -2.69 -15.15
C ILE A 75 1.59 -3.90 -15.97
N MET A 76 2.45 -4.49 -16.80
CA MET A 76 2.07 -5.63 -17.64
C MET A 76 1.66 -6.83 -16.77
N GLU A 77 2.38 -7.12 -15.70
CA GLU A 77 2.02 -8.19 -14.77
C GLU A 77 0.63 -7.97 -14.18
N GLN A 78 0.33 -6.75 -13.72
CA GLN A 78 -0.98 -6.44 -13.16
C GLN A 78 -2.09 -6.56 -14.20
N LEU A 79 -1.88 -6.12 -15.44
CA LEU A 79 -2.85 -6.27 -16.54
C LEU A 79 -3.15 -7.74 -16.84
N ILE A 80 -2.12 -8.60 -16.85
CA ILE A 80 -2.27 -10.05 -17.07
C ILE A 80 -3.04 -10.69 -15.89
N MET A 81 -2.76 -10.28 -14.64
CA MET A 81 -3.52 -10.75 -13.47
C MET A 81 -5.01 -10.37 -13.58
N ILE A 82 -5.31 -9.15 -13.99
CA ILE A 82 -6.70 -8.68 -14.17
C ILE A 82 -7.42 -9.51 -15.25
N ASP A 83 -6.79 -9.72 -16.41
CA ASP A 83 -7.37 -10.53 -17.48
C ASP A 83 -7.60 -11.99 -17.02
N ALA A 84 -6.64 -12.57 -16.29
CA ALA A 84 -6.80 -13.91 -15.74
C ALA A 84 -7.98 -14.01 -14.76
N LEU A 85 -8.18 -13.03 -13.86
CA LEU A 85 -9.33 -12.97 -12.95
C LEU A 85 -10.66 -12.83 -13.70
N LYS A 86 -10.70 -11.98 -14.72
CA LYS A 86 -11.88 -11.80 -15.58
C LYS A 86 -12.27 -13.11 -16.26
N ARG A 87 -11.30 -13.82 -16.86
CA ARG A 87 -11.52 -15.12 -17.51
C ARG A 87 -11.89 -16.22 -16.53
N ALA A 88 -11.41 -16.15 -15.30
CA ALA A 88 -11.75 -17.07 -14.21
C ALA A 88 -13.08 -16.74 -13.53
N SER A 89 -13.85 -15.78 -14.07
CA SER A 89 -15.19 -15.39 -13.59
C SER A 89 -15.18 -14.81 -12.16
N ALA A 90 -14.17 -14.02 -11.79
CA ALA A 90 -14.25 -13.16 -10.61
C ALA A 90 -15.50 -12.26 -10.74
N LYS A 91 -16.18 -11.98 -9.64
CA LYS A 91 -17.40 -11.17 -9.63
C LYS A 91 -17.11 -9.69 -9.80
N ARG A 92 -16.04 -9.22 -9.17
CA ARG A 92 -15.55 -7.86 -9.20
C ARG A 92 -14.04 -7.86 -9.08
N ILE A 93 -13.39 -6.98 -9.84
CA ILE A 93 -11.94 -6.84 -9.82
C ILE A 93 -11.60 -5.40 -9.43
N THR A 94 -11.01 -5.24 -8.24
CA THR A 94 -10.47 -3.97 -7.75
C THR A 94 -8.96 -3.96 -7.95
N VAL A 95 -8.47 -3.03 -8.74
CA VAL A 95 -7.04 -2.79 -8.96
C VAL A 95 -6.53 -1.88 -7.85
N VAL A 96 -5.58 -2.36 -7.07
CA VAL A 96 -4.95 -1.58 -5.98
C VAL A 96 -3.53 -1.23 -6.38
N THR A 97 -3.30 0.04 -6.65
CA THR A 97 -2.02 0.55 -7.15
C THR A 97 -1.51 1.66 -6.23
N PRO A 98 -0.72 1.32 -5.20
CA PRO A 98 -0.16 2.31 -4.27
C PRO A 98 0.71 3.36 -4.95
N PHE A 99 1.48 2.96 -5.96
CA PHE A 99 2.20 3.88 -6.84
C PHE A 99 1.71 3.70 -8.27
N TYR A 100 1.00 4.72 -8.78
CA TYR A 100 0.41 4.71 -10.13
C TYR A 100 1.46 5.13 -11.16
N GLY A 101 1.89 4.20 -12.00
CA GLY A 101 2.86 4.45 -13.07
C GLY A 101 2.32 5.46 -14.08
N TYR A 102 3.21 6.27 -14.65
CA TYR A 102 2.88 7.34 -15.61
C TYR A 102 1.96 8.46 -15.10
N ALA A 103 1.67 8.54 -13.79
CA ALA A 103 0.82 9.58 -13.22
C ALA A 103 1.26 11.01 -13.56
N ARG A 104 2.56 11.24 -13.77
CA ARG A 104 3.11 12.55 -14.14
C ARG A 104 2.80 12.99 -15.57
N GLN A 105 2.32 12.05 -16.43
CA GLN A 105 1.94 12.33 -17.81
C GLN A 105 0.40 12.43 -17.92
N ASP A 106 -0.17 13.31 -17.12
CA ASP A 106 -1.61 13.52 -16.97
C ASP A 106 -2.16 14.62 -17.90
N LYS A 107 -1.29 15.36 -18.56
CA LYS A 107 -1.62 16.42 -19.51
C LYS A 107 -0.53 16.58 -20.56
N LYS A 108 -0.86 17.22 -21.66
CA LYS A 108 0.11 17.66 -22.66
C LYS A 108 0.74 18.98 -22.22
N HIS A 109 2.05 19.06 -22.28
CA HIS A 109 2.81 20.29 -22.08
C HIS A 109 3.12 20.97 -23.44
N ARG A 110 3.23 20.15 -24.48
CA ARG A 110 3.47 20.59 -25.87
C ARG A 110 2.58 19.78 -26.82
N GLY A 111 2.49 20.24 -28.06
CA GLY A 111 1.82 19.46 -29.09
C GLY A 111 2.48 18.10 -29.34
N ARG A 112 1.70 17.11 -29.75
CA ARG A 112 2.13 15.74 -30.12
C ARG A 112 2.63 14.88 -28.95
N GLU A 113 2.38 15.27 -27.70
CA GLU A 113 2.68 14.48 -26.51
C GLU A 113 1.49 13.54 -26.18
N PRO A 114 1.75 12.36 -25.61
CA PRO A 114 0.70 11.48 -25.08
C PRO A 114 0.14 12.00 -23.75
N ILE A 115 -0.98 11.40 -23.33
CA ILE A 115 -1.51 11.47 -21.96
C ILE A 115 -1.46 10.06 -21.41
N SER A 116 -0.27 9.61 -20.96
CA SER A 116 -0.05 8.21 -20.62
C SER A 116 -0.77 7.81 -19.34
N ALA A 117 -1.05 8.75 -18.42
CA ALA A 117 -1.89 8.48 -17.25
C ALA A 117 -3.30 8.02 -17.65
N ARG A 118 -3.89 8.62 -18.69
CA ARG A 118 -5.18 8.20 -19.24
C ARG A 118 -5.07 6.83 -19.91
N LEU A 119 -4.02 6.61 -20.73
CA LEU A 119 -3.79 5.33 -21.39
C LEU A 119 -3.74 4.17 -20.37
N MET A 120 -3.07 4.37 -19.23
CA MET A 120 -3.02 3.34 -18.16
C MET A 120 -4.42 3.04 -17.62
N ALA A 121 -5.23 4.05 -17.35
CA ALA A 121 -6.60 3.88 -16.87
C ALA A 121 -7.45 3.08 -17.88
N ASP A 122 -7.34 3.41 -19.17
CA ASP A 122 -8.04 2.72 -20.25
C ASP A 122 -7.58 1.25 -20.38
N LEU A 123 -6.29 0.97 -20.20
CA LEU A 123 -5.76 -0.40 -20.22
C LEU A 123 -6.30 -1.24 -19.06
N PHE A 124 -6.36 -0.70 -17.84
CA PHE A 124 -6.97 -1.40 -16.71
C PHE A 124 -8.44 -1.71 -16.95
N LYS A 125 -9.20 -0.74 -17.48
CA LYS A 125 -10.61 -0.95 -17.81
C LYS A 125 -10.78 -2.03 -18.87
N THR A 126 -9.99 -1.99 -19.91
CA THR A 126 -10.01 -2.98 -21.01
C THR A 126 -9.66 -4.38 -20.52
N ALA A 127 -8.64 -4.50 -19.65
CA ALA A 127 -8.27 -5.77 -19.03
C ALA A 127 -9.39 -6.37 -18.19
N GLY A 128 -10.27 -5.54 -17.61
CA GLY A 128 -11.43 -5.99 -16.87
C GLY A 128 -11.54 -5.45 -15.44
N ALA A 129 -10.83 -4.38 -15.12
CA ALA A 129 -10.97 -3.72 -13.82
C ALA A 129 -12.34 -3.05 -13.67
N ASP A 130 -13.01 -3.31 -12.56
CA ASP A 130 -14.29 -2.67 -12.20
C ASP A 130 -14.08 -1.42 -11.34
N ARG A 131 -12.99 -1.39 -10.57
CA ARG A 131 -12.66 -0.32 -9.62
C ARG A 131 -11.15 -0.12 -9.56
N LEU A 132 -10.74 1.11 -9.36
CA LEU A 132 -9.35 1.48 -9.13
C LEU A 132 -9.19 2.04 -7.70
N MET A 133 -8.21 1.58 -6.94
CA MET A 133 -7.81 2.12 -5.65
C MET A 133 -6.34 2.57 -5.74
N VAL A 134 -6.09 3.82 -5.42
CA VAL A 134 -4.78 4.47 -5.57
C VAL A 134 -4.41 5.28 -4.33
N VAL A 135 -3.12 5.55 -4.14
CA VAL A 135 -2.61 6.37 -3.05
C VAL A 135 -1.85 7.54 -3.64
N ASP A 136 -2.09 8.75 -3.13
CA ASP A 136 -1.33 9.98 -3.46
C ASP A 136 -1.08 10.16 -4.96
N LEU A 137 -2.15 10.21 -5.76
CA LEU A 137 -2.04 10.51 -7.18
C LEU A 137 -1.29 11.83 -7.41
N HIS A 138 -0.48 11.89 -8.47
CA HIS A 138 0.24 13.10 -8.87
C HIS A 138 -0.68 14.32 -8.99
N THR A 139 -1.87 14.13 -9.56
CA THR A 139 -2.96 15.11 -9.59
C THR A 139 -4.30 14.41 -9.38
N SER A 140 -5.24 15.10 -8.73
CA SER A 140 -6.58 14.54 -8.47
C SER A 140 -7.41 14.33 -9.73
N GLN A 141 -7.13 15.04 -10.81
CA GLN A 141 -7.85 14.91 -12.10
C GLN A 141 -7.70 13.53 -12.73
N ILE A 142 -6.66 12.75 -12.39
CA ILE A 142 -6.45 11.39 -12.88
C ILE A 142 -7.64 10.48 -12.51
N GLN A 143 -8.36 10.77 -11.41
CA GLN A 143 -9.56 10.04 -11.03
C GLN A 143 -10.64 10.05 -12.14
N GLY A 144 -10.70 11.10 -12.92
CA GLY A 144 -11.61 11.21 -14.08
C GLY A 144 -11.18 10.45 -15.32
N PHE A 145 -9.99 9.80 -15.31
CA PHE A 145 -9.50 9.05 -16.47
C PHE A 145 -9.99 7.61 -16.48
N PHE A 146 -10.30 7.05 -15.33
CA PHE A 146 -10.82 5.69 -15.24
C PHE A 146 -12.35 5.70 -15.40
N ASP A 147 -12.86 4.87 -16.32
CA ASP A 147 -14.30 4.69 -16.53
C ASP A 147 -14.85 3.70 -15.49
N GLY A 148 -15.06 4.21 -14.28
CA GLY A 148 -15.55 3.47 -13.13
C GLY A 148 -15.19 4.15 -11.80
N PRO A 149 -15.56 3.54 -10.67
CA PRO A 149 -15.24 4.08 -9.35
C PRO A 149 -13.72 4.12 -9.10
N VAL A 150 -13.24 5.22 -8.54
CA VAL A 150 -11.85 5.41 -8.10
C VAL A 150 -11.82 5.81 -6.63
N ASP A 151 -11.16 4.99 -5.82
CA ASP A 151 -10.88 5.29 -4.41
C ASP A 151 -9.47 5.89 -4.32
N HIS A 152 -9.40 7.21 -4.09
CA HIS A 152 -8.14 7.93 -3.94
C HIS A 152 -7.83 8.11 -2.45
N LEU A 153 -6.87 7.36 -1.95
CA LEU A 153 -6.39 7.40 -0.57
C LEU A 153 -5.23 8.39 -0.43
N PHE A 154 -5.08 8.94 0.77
CA PHE A 154 -4.02 9.89 1.11
C PHE A 154 -3.18 9.35 2.26
N ALA A 155 -1.86 9.29 2.07
CA ALA A 155 -0.92 8.89 3.12
C ALA A 155 -0.62 10.01 4.12
N LEU A 156 -0.91 11.28 3.78
CA LEU A 156 -0.61 12.45 4.61
C LEU A 156 -1.09 12.33 6.08
N PRO A 157 -2.31 11.88 6.40
CA PRO A 157 -2.75 11.72 7.79
C PRO A 157 -1.90 10.72 8.58
N LEU A 158 -1.48 9.62 7.94
CA LEU A 158 -0.62 8.60 8.55
C LEU A 158 0.79 9.15 8.80
N LEU A 159 1.36 9.86 7.82
CA LEU A 159 2.67 10.49 7.92
C LEU A 159 2.67 11.57 9.00
N ALA A 160 1.65 12.40 9.07
CA ALA A 160 1.50 13.43 10.11
C ALA A 160 1.45 12.81 11.51
N LYS A 161 0.68 11.73 11.70
CA LYS A 161 0.62 10.99 12.96
C LYS A 161 1.98 10.38 13.33
N TYR A 162 2.68 9.82 12.36
CA TYR A 162 4.01 9.24 12.57
C TYR A 162 5.01 10.31 13.03
N VAL A 163 5.08 11.46 12.36
CA VAL A 163 5.97 12.58 12.69
C VAL A 163 5.64 13.15 14.08
N ALA A 164 4.35 13.34 14.40
CA ALA A 164 3.94 13.78 15.72
C ALA A 164 4.42 12.81 16.83
N ASN A 165 4.28 11.50 16.61
CA ASN A 165 4.77 10.48 17.54
C ASN A 165 6.29 10.49 17.68
N LEU A 166 7.05 10.72 16.61
CA LEU A 166 8.51 10.89 16.67
C LEU A 166 8.90 12.11 17.50
N HIS A 167 8.22 13.24 17.30
CA HIS A 167 8.46 14.47 18.06
C HIS A 167 8.21 14.27 19.54
N HIS A 168 7.11 13.64 19.93
CA HIS A 168 6.82 13.28 21.33
C HIS A 168 7.89 12.35 21.93
N ARG A 169 8.35 11.34 21.20
CA ARG A 169 9.44 10.46 21.67
C ARG A 169 10.74 11.22 21.87
N HIS A 170 11.09 12.15 20.96
CA HIS A 170 12.29 12.97 21.10
C HIS A 170 12.22 13.94 22.30
N LEU A 171 11.09 14.60 22.51
CA LEU A 171 10.87 15.46 23.68
C LEU A 171 10.96 14.67 24.98
N HIS A 172 10.30 13.51 25.03
CA HIS A 172 10.33 12.67 26.23
C HIS A 172 11.74 12.14 26.56
N ASN A 173 12.50 11.73 25.53
CA ASN A 173 13.89 11.30 25.71
C ASN A 173 14.82 12.44 26.15
N ASN A 174 14.64 13.65 25.61
CA ASN A 174 15.39 14.83 26.00
C ASN A 174 15.06 15.26 27.43
N LEU A 175 13.80 15.21 27.84
CA LEU A 175 13.38 15.49 29.22
C LEU A 175 13.97 14.47 30.20
N ARG A 176 13.95 13.17 29.86
CA ARG A 176 14.59 12.13 30.67
C ARG A 176 16.10 12.31 30.76
N ARG A 177 16.79 12.70 29.68
CA ARG A 177 18.24 13.01 29.71
C ARG A 177 18.53 14.21 30.60
N ARG A 178 17.78 15.31 30.49
CA ARG A 178 17.91 16.49 31.35
C ARG A 178 17.63 16.16 32.81
N HIS A 179 16.60 15.36 33.07
CA HIS A 179 16.28 14.93 34.45
C HIS A 179 17.40 14.08 35.05
N ARG A 180 17.99 13.15 34.31
CA ARG A 180 19.17 12.36 34.75
C ARG A 180 20.39 13.25 34.95
N GLN A 181 20.64 14.24 34.12
CA GLN A 181 21.74 15.19 34.29
C GLN A 181 21.54 16.04 35.56
N CYS A 182 20.32 16.53 35.80
CA CYS A 182 20.01 17.25 37.04
C CYS A 182 20.21 16.38 38.31
N LEU A 183 19.81 15.11 38.27
CA LEU A 183 20.02 14.19 39.39
C LEU A 183 21.52 13.92 39.62
N PHE A 184 22.28 13.75 38.52
CA PHE A 184 23.73 13.55 38.60
C PHE A 184 24.45 14.78 39.17
N HIS A 185 24.07 15.99 38.78
CA HIS A 185 24.60 17.24 39.34
C HIS A 185 24.21 17.41 40.84
N LYS A 186 22.97 17.05 41.22
CA LYS A 186 22.57 17.05 42.62
C LYS A 186 23.40 16.07 43.46
N GLN A 187 23.66 14.86 42.96
CA GLN A 187 24.51 13.91 43.65
C GLN A 187 25.96 14.41 43.78
N GLN A 188 26.52 15.06 42.76
CA GLN A 188 27.88 15.64 42.85
C GLN A 188 27.94 16.81 43.85
N LEU A 189 26.90 17.65 43.92
CA LEU A 189 26.82 18.72 44.93
C LEU A 189 26.76 18.18 46.35
N TYR A 190 26.12 17.04 46.59
CA TYR A 190 26.12 16.38 47.91
C TYR A 190 27.50 15.82 48.29
N PHE A 191 28.32 15.45 47.32
CA PHE A 191 29.70 14.96 47.60
C PHE A 191 30.72 16.09 47.79
N LEU A 192 30.41 17.32 47.35
CA LEU A 192 31.29 18.48 47.45
C LEU A 192 31.00 19.38 48.67
N LEU A 193 29.94 19.12 49.41
CA LEU A 193 29.67 19.83 50.66
C LEU A 193 30.56 19.26 51.78
N PRO A 194 31.35 20.11 52.48
CA PRO A 194 32.21 19.67 53.59
C PRO A 194 31.37 19.02 54.69
N ARG A 195 31.83 17.85 55.19
CA ARG A 195 31.16 17.04 56.24
C ARG A 195 31.05 17.74 57.63
N HIS A 196 31.21 19.05 57.67
CA HIS A 196 31.19 19.80 58.93
C HIS A 196 29.88 20.47 59.33
N LEU A 197 28.82 20.28 58.56
CA LEU A 197 27.50 20.90 58.83
C LEU A 197 26.41 19.93 59.34
N HIS A 198 26.77 18.71 59.71
CA HIS A 198 25.85 17.75 60.33
C HIS A 198 26.02 17.56 61.83
N ARG A 199 26.35 18.64 62.58
CA ARG A 199 26.19 18.66 64.03
C ARG A 199 25.60 20.00 64.43
N GLN A 200 24.27 20.10 64.36
CA GLN A 200 23.39 20.90 65.22
C GLN A 200 22.03 20.90 64.62
N GLN A 201 21.18 20.10 65.13
CA GLN A 201 19.75 20.06 65.49
C GLN A 201 19.19 18.67 65.30
#